data_d32130b0ba515660c3a2ddc0bbe6a3df
#
_entry.id   d32130b0ba515660c3a2ddc0bbe6a3df
#
_cell.length_a   1.000
_cell.length_b   1.000
_cell.length_c   1.000
_cell.angle_alpha   90.00
_cell.angle_beta   90.00
_cell.angle_gamma   90.00
#
_symmetry.space_group_name_H-M   'P 1'
#
loop_
_entity.id
_entity.type
_entity.pdbx_description
1 polymer ?
#
loop_
_entity_poly.entity_id
_entity_poly.type
_entity_poly.pdbx_seq_one_letter_code
_entity_poly.pdbx_strand_id
1 'polypeptide(L)'
;MPSSPHPFLDHPSPIPFAHRGGASDWPENTLPAFEAAVRLGYRYLETDVQATADGVLLAFHDDDLRRTCGVAGRISELPWSKVSEARVHGREPIPLFADLVEAFPDARLNIDCKTDAALEPLAAALKRDHLLDRVCIGSFSHRRITRLRRMFGSELCTAMSPSEVARWVSGVMPKGAHVAQVPVRQGPMPVVTGRSVERAHRHGIPVHVWTIDDAAEMHRLLDLGVDGLMTDRPEVLRDVLVERGTWR
;
A
#
# COMPACT_ATOMS: atom_id res chain seq x y z
N MET A 1 -24.23 -14.88 7.84
CA MET A 1 -24.20 -13.61 7.09
C MET A 1 -22.74 -13.34 6.78
N PRO A 2 -22.33 -13.10 5.52
CA PRO A 2 -21.01 -12.54 5.30
C PRO A 2 -20.94 -11.20 6.07
N SER A 3 -19.92 -11.02 6.88
CA SER A 3 -19.66 -9.73 7.54
C SER A 3 -19.53 -8.66 6.47
N SER A 4 -20.08 -7.47 6.70
CA SER A 4 -19.83 -6.33 5.82
C SER A 4 -18.33 -6.18 5.58
N PRO A 5 -17.87 -5.86 4.37
CA PRO A 5 -16.46 -5.66 4.12
C PRO A 5 -15.93 -4.56 5.05
N HIS A 6 -14.65 -4.64 5.42
CA HIS A 6 -14.00 -3.58 6.21
C HIS A 6 -14.18 -2.22 5.50
N PRO A 7 -14.43 -1.10 6.22
CA PRO A 7 -14.68 0.22 5.60
C PRO A 7 -13.64 0.62 4.55
N PHE A 8 -12.36 0.28 4.77
CA PHE A 8 -11.30 0.50 3.77
C PHE A 8 -11.61 -0.18 2.42
N LEU A 9 -12.24 -1.36 2.41
CA LEU A 9 -12.57 -2.15 1.22
C LEU A 9 -13.96 -1.85 0.65
N ASP A 10 -14.72 -0.96 1.29
CA ASP A 10 -16.05 -0.54 0.84
C ASP A 10 -15.92 0.44 -0.34
N HIS A 11 -15.72 -0.11 -1.50
CA HIS A 11 -15.58 0.60 -2.78
C HIS A 11 -15.99 -0.34 -3.92
N PRO A 12 -16.65 0.17 -4.99
CA PRO A 12 -16.88 -0.62 -6.19
C PRO A 12 -15.55 -1.15 -6.76
N SER A 13 -15.47 -2.46 -7.00
CA SER A 13 -14.31 -3.06 -7.64
C SER A 13 -14.26 -2.71 -9.14
N PRO A 14 -13.09 -2.56 -9.74
CA PRO A 14 -11.77 -2.64 -9.15
C PRO A 14 -11.32 -1.36 -8.45
N ILE A 15 -10.54 -1.50 -7.37
CA ILE A 15 -9.95 -0.37 -6.64
C ILE A 15 -8.63 0.05 -7.32
N PRO A 16 -8.51 1.31 -7.78
CA PRO A 16 -7.26 1.84 -8.29
C PRO A 16 -6.39 2.41 -7.16
N PHE A 17 -5.13 1.98 -7.06
CA PHE A 17 -4.17 2.51 -6.10
C PHE A 17 -3.06 3.25 -6.83
N ALA A 18 -2.78 4.49 -6.42
CA ALA A 18 -1.58 5.22 -6.83
C ALA A 18 -0.41 4.77 -5.95
N HIS A 19 0.46 3.89 -6.47
CA HIS A 19 1.62 3.35 -5.78
C HIS A 19 2.63 4.47 -5.52
N ARG A 20 2.92 4.77 -4.25
CA ARG A 20 3.77 5.88 -3.80
C ARG A 20 3.37 7.25 -4.38
N GLY A 21 2.07 7.43 -4.68
CA GLY A 21 1.53 8.61 -5.33
C GLY A 21 1.61 8.62 -6.87
N GLY A 22 2.18 7.59 -7.50
CA GLY A 22 2.44 7.54 -8.95
C GLY A 22 3.87 7.99 -9.26
N ALA A 23 4.81 7.05 -9.24
CA ALA A 23 6.24 7.31 -9.29
C ALA A 23 6.81 7.52 -10.70
N SER A 24 5.98 7.53 -11.76
CA SER A 24 6.46 7.75 -13.13
C SER A 24 6.82 9.21 -13.42
N ASP A 25 5.98 10.16 -12.98
CA ASP A 25 6.13 11.58 -13.32
C ASP A 25 6.57 12.45 -12.13
N TRP A 26 6.35 11.95 -10.92
CA TRP A 26 6.67 12.64 -9.68
C TRP A 26 7.62 11.80 -8.82
N PRO A 27 8.46 12.44 -7.99
CA PRO A 27 9.26 11.71 -7.02
C PRO A 27 8.37 10.88 -6.08
N GLU A 28 8.66 9.57 -5.95
CA GLU A 28 7.90 8.63 -5.13
C GLU A 28 7.72 9.09 -3.68
N ASN A 29 6.58 8.78 -3.06
CA ASN A 29 6.28 9.08 -1.66
C ASN A 29 6.41 10.57 -1.29
N THR A 30 6.10 11.49 -2.21
CA THR A 30 6.11 12.94 -1.95
C THR A 30 4.71 13.54 -2.01
N LEU A 31 4.47 14.64 -1.30
CA LEU A 31 3.16 15.30 -1.31
C LEU A 31 2.72 15.71 -2.74
N PRO A 32 3.58 16.26 -3.61
CA PRO A 32 3.20 16.54 -4.99
C PRO A 32 2.78 15.30 -5.80
N ALA A 33 3.41 14.13 -5.57
CA ALA A 33 2.99 12.88 -6.23
C ALA A 33 1.58 12.49 -5.80
N PHE A 34 1.29 12.48 -4.51
CA PHE A 34 -0.03 12.16 -3.99
C PHE A 34 -1.09 13.18 -4.44
N GLU A 35 -0.75 14.48 -4.46
CA GLU A 35 -1.64 15.53 -4.95
C GLU A 35 -1.97 15.34 -6.43
N ALA A 36 -1.01 14.95 -7.26
CA ALA A 36 -1.25 14.65 -8.67
C ALA A 36 -2.23 13.48 -8.84
N ALA A 37 -2.06 12.40 -8.07
CA ALA A 37 -2.99 11.28 -8.08
C ALA A 37 -4.41 11.68 -7.63
N VAL A 38 -4.54 12.47 -6.56
CA VAL A 38 -5.83 12.96 -6.09
C VAL A 38 -6.50 13.86 -7.13
N ARG A 39 -5.75 14.73 -7.81
CA ARG A 39 -6.27 15.55 -8.94
C ARG A 39 -6.78 14.70 -10.11
N LEU A 40 -6.21 13.51 -10.33
CA LEU A 40 -6.72 12.55 -11.31
C LEU A 40 -8.00 11.83 -10.85
N GLY A 41 -8.42 12.00 -9.60
CA GLY A 41 -9.61 11.37 -9.01
C GLY A 41 -9.31 10.12 -8.16
N TYR A 42 -8.05 9.79 -7.89
CA TYR A 42 -7.71 8.67 -7.00
C TYR A 42 -8.14 8.96 -5.57
N ARG A 43 -8.77 7.96 -4.95
CA ARG A 43 -9.13 7.96 -3.52
C ARG A 43 -8.26 7.02 -2.70
N TYR A 44 -7.54 6.11 -3.37
CA TYR A 44 -6.65 5.15 -2.73
C TYR A 44 -5.20 5.50 -3.07
N LEU A 45 -4.46 5.87 -2.05
CA LEU A 45 -3.05 6.18 -2.13
C LEU A 45 -2.27 5.06 -1.44
N GLU A 46 -1.24 4.57 -2.09
CA GLU A 46 -0.32 3.63 -1.45
C GLU A 46 0.95 4.35 -1.03
N THR A 47 1.47 4.01 0.13
CA THR A 47 2.69 4.59 0.69
C THR A 47 3.43 3.58 1.56
N ASP A 48 4.71 3.81 1.72
CA ASP A 48 5.60 3.06 2.60
C ASP A 48 5.92 3.88 3.83
N VAL A 49 6.09 3.27 5.00
CA VAL A 49 6.49 4.00 6.19
C VAL A 49 7.79 3.49 6.81
N GLN A 50 8.62 4.45 7.18
CA GLN A 50 9.86 4.28 7.93
C GLN A 50 9.83 5.14 9.20
N ALA A 51 10.70 4.84 10.17
CA ALA A 51 10.87 5.68 11.34
C ALA A 51 12.34 6.05 11.55
N THR A 52 12.58 7.31 11.92
CA THR A 52 13.90 7.82 12.30
C THR A 52 14.36 7.26 13.66
N ALA A 53 15.62 7.49 14.03
CA ALA A 53 16.18 7.06 15.32
C ALA A 53 15.43 7.65 16.52
N ASP A 54 14.88 8.87 16.36
CA ASP A 54 14.08 9.56 17.38
C ASP A 54 12.56 9.32 17.23
N GLY A 55 12.15 8.31 16.41
CA GLY A 55 10.80 7.81 16.32
C GLY A 55 9.83 8.62 15.45
N VAL A 56 10.33 9.53 14.60
CA VAL A 56 9.51 10.29 13.66
C VAL A 56 9.10 9.40 12.50
N LEU A 57 7.79 9.26 12.23
CA LEU A 57 7.24 8.43 11.16
C LEU A 57 7.19 9.20 9.84
N LEU A 58 7.76 8.61 8.80
CA LEU A 58 7.95 9.20 7.46
C LEU A 58 7.21 8.39 6.40
N ALA A 59 6.78 9.04 5.33
CA ALA A 59 6.42 8.39 4.08
C ALA A 59 7.69 8.19 3.23
N PHE A 60 8.24 6.96 3.25
CA PHE A 60 9.50 6.65 2.56
C PHE A 60 9.68 5.14 2.40
N HIS A 61 10.19 4.71 1.21
CA HIS A 61 10.31 3.28 0.88
C HIS A 61 11.55 2.60 1.46
N ASP A 62 12.73 3.15 1.14
CA ASP A 62 14.00 2.49 1.41
C ASP A 62 14.41 2.61 2.90
N ASP A 63 15.27 1.72 3.37
CA ASP A 63 15.84 1.81 4.71
C ASP A 63 16.98 2.85 4.79
N ASP A 64 17.50 3.30 3.62
CA ASP A 64 18.51 4.35 3.51
C ASP A 64 18.14 5.43 2.47
N LEU A 65 18.83 6.57 2.54
CA LEU A 65 18.56 7.76 1.72
C LEU A 65 19.26 7.73 0.34
N ARG A 66 20.05 6.69 0.03
CA ARG A 66 20.99 6.71 -1.10
C ARG A 66 20.31 6.73 -2.44
N ARG A 67 19.35 5.81 -2.68
CA ARG A 67 18.72 5.65 -3.99
C ARG A 67 17.94 6.90 -4.42
N THR A 68 17.11 7.41 -3.54
CA THR A 68 16.18 8.50 -3.88
C THR A 68 16.70 9.87 -3.53
N CYS A 69 17.57 9.99 -2.51
CA CYS A 69 18.09 11.30 -2.05
C CYS A 69 19.57 11.51 -2.41
N GLY A 70 20.30 10.50 -2.89
CA GLY A 70 21.71 10.64 -3.28
C GLY A 70 22.68 10.81 -2.11
N VAL A 71 22.23 10.70 -0.86
CA VAL A 71 23.04 10.84 0.34
C VAL A 71 23.11 9.54 1.12
N ALA A 72 24.22 9.30 1.81
CA ALA A 72 24.39 8.12 2.64
C ALA A 72 23.69 8.31 4.00
N GLY A 73 23.06 7.27 4.52
CA GLY A 73 22.50 7.24 5.86
C GLY A 73 21.28 6.36 5.99
N ARG A 74 21.25 5.53 7.02
CA ARG A 74 20.06 4.73 7.35
C ARG A 74 19.08 5.57 8.14
N ILE A 75 17.82 5.58 7.73
CA ILE A 75 16.74 6.36 8.36
C ILE A 75 16.64 6.01 9.85
N SER A 76 16.63 4.71 10.19
CA SER A 76 16.53 4.26 11.59
C SER A 76 17.73 4.59 12.48
N GLU A 77 18.84 5.05 11.92
CA GLU A 77 20.07 5.44 12.64
C GLU A 77 20.25 6.96 12.74
N LEU A 78 19.44 7.74 12.01
CA LEU A 78 19.53 9.19 11.95
C LEU A 78 18.34 9.85 12.65
N PRO A 79 18.56 10.96 13.40
CA PRO A 79 17.46 11.76 13.91
C PRO A 79 16.75 12.51 12.78
N TRP A 80 15.50 12.90 13.00
CA TRP A 80 14.72 13.67 12.03
C TRP A 80 15.42 14.92 11.56
N SER A 81 16.11 15.63 12.48
CA SER A 81 16.87 16.84 12.12
C SER A 81 17.90 16.63 11.01
N LYS A 82 18.39 15.39 10.82
CA LYS A 82 19.30 15.03 9.72
C LYS A 82 18.54 14.50 8.49
N VAL A 83 17.54 13.68 8.68
CA VAL A 83 16.75 13.13 7.57
C VAL A 83 15.99 14.26 6.85
N SER A 84 15.51 15.27 7.55
CA SER A 84 14.77 16.41 6.97
C SER A 84 15.61 17.31 6.05
N GLU A 85 16.94 17.21 6.10
CA GLU A 85 17.84 17.92 5.16
C GLU A 85 17.85 17.27 3.76
N ALA A 86 17.51 15.97 3.67
CA ALA A 86 17.51 15.22 2.41
C ALA A 86 16.34 15.63 1.50
N ARG A 87 16.54 15.46 0.20
CA ARG A 87 15.53 15.74 -0.83
C ARG A 87 15.39 14.57 -1.77
N VAL A 88 14.17 14.09 -1.93
CA VAL A 88 13.84 13.04 -2.90
C VAL A 88 14.09 13.60 -4.32
N HIS A 89 14.94 12.90 -5.06
CA HIS A 89 15.45 13.31 -6.37
C HIS A 89 16.04 14.74 -6.40
N GLY A 90 16.60 15.20 -5.27
CA GLY A 90 17.20 16.53 -5.12
C GLY A 90 16.17 17.68 -5.12
N ARG A 91 14.87 17.40 -5.03
CA ARG A 91 13.78 18.37 -5.18
C ARG A 91 12.85 18.43 -3.97
N GLU A 92 12.18 17.32 -3.70
CA GLU A 92 11.06 17.29 -2.76
C GLU A 92 11.50 16.89 -1.35
N PRO A 93 10.97 17.50 -0.31
CA PRO A 93 11.22 17.05 1.06
C PRO A 93 10.63 15.64 1.27
N ILE A 94 11.22 14.89 2.19
CA ILE A 94 10.63 13.64 2.68
C ILE A 94 9.44 14.02 3.58
N PRO A 95 8.19 13.57 3.27
CA PRO A 95 7.04 13.94 4.08
C PRO A 95 7.02 13.21 5.42
N LEU A 96 6.56 13.89 6.46
CA LEU A 96 6.06 13.21 7.64
C LEU A 96 4.79 12.43 7.28
N PHE A 97 4.59 11.29 7.89
CA PHE A 97 3.33 10.56 7.72
C PHE A 97 2.11 11.39 8.18
N ALA A 98 2.29 12.23 9.20
CA ALA A 98 1.26 13.16 9.67
C ALA A 98 0.87 14.18 8.59
N ASP A 99 1.85 14.74 7.86
CA ASP A 99 1.59 15.69 6.77
C ASP A 99 0.76 15.05 5.64
N LEU A 100 1.05 13.79 5.31
CA LEU A 100 0.27 13.02 4.34
C LEU A 100 -1.18 12.82 4.79
N VAL A 101 -1.40 12.45 6.06
CA VAL A 101 -2.73 12.26 6.64
C VAL A 101 -3.53 13.54 6.65
N GLU A 102 -2.90 14.67 6.99
CA GLU A 102 -3.52 15.99 7.06
C GLU A 102 -3.83 16.54 5.65
N ALA A 103 -2.90 16.40 4.70
CA ALA A 103 -3.08 16.88 3.34
C ALA A 103 -4.20 16.16 2.58
N PHE A 104 -4.47 14.88 2.90
CA PHE A 104 -5.44 14.07 2.18
C PHE A 104 -6.45 13.40 3.14
N PRO A 105 -7.31 14.18 3.80
CA PRO A 105 -8.23 13.67 4.85
C PRO A 105 -9.25 12.66 4.32
N ASP A 106 -9.64 12.77 3.05
CA ASP A 106 -10.62 11.89 2.41
C ASP A 106 -9.99 10.67 1.72
N ALA A 107 -8.66 10.62 1.62
CA ALA A 107 -7.98 9.50 0.98
C ALA A 107 -7.96 8.27 1.89
N ARG A 108 -8.06 7.09 1.29
CA ARG A 108 -7.79 5.80 1.91
C ARG A 108 -6.33 5.42 1.67
N LEU A 109 -5.61 5.10 2.73
CA LEU A 109 -4.17 4.87 2.68
C LEU A 109 -3.86 3.38 2.77
N ASN A 110 -3.21 2.84 1.74
CA ASN A 110 -2.59 1.53 1.80
C ASN A 110 -1.14 1.71 2.25
N ILE A 111 -0.77 1.14 3.40
CA ILE A 111 0.48 1.46 4.07
C ILE A 111 1.34 0.22 4.22
N ASP A 112 2.53 0.18 3.61
CA ASP A 112 3.53 -0.86 3.88
C ASP A 112 4.43 -0.47 5.06
N CYS A 113 4.31 -1.21 6.16
CA CYS A 113 5.17 -1.04 7.33
C CYS A 113 6.53 -1.73 7.07
N LYS A 114 7.55 -0.93 6.69
CA LYS A 114 8.84 -1.44 6.18
C LYS A 114 9.74 -2.02 7.27
N THR A 115 9.78 -1.43 8.46
CA THR A 115 10.73 -1.78 9.52
C THR A 115 10.04 -2.02 10.86
N ASP A 116 10.72 -2.71 11.76
CA ASP A 116 10.27 -2.91 13.13
C ASP A 116 10.27 -1.57 13.90
N ALA A 117 11.16 -0.64 13.56
CA ALA A 117 11.21 0.71 14.14
C ALA A 117 9.95 1.52 13.83
N ALA A 118 9.36 1.36 12.64
CA ALA A 118 8.14 2.06 12.24
C ALA A 118 6.86 1.53 12.91
N LEU A 119 6.89 0.32 13.50
CA LEU A 119 5.68 -0.35 13.98
C LEU A 119 4.97 0.40 15.11
N GLU A 120 5.69 0.80 16.16
CA GLU A 120 5.09 1.53 17.30
C GLU A 120 4.68 2.96 16.92
N PRO A 121 5.52 3.75 16.19
CA PRO A 121 5.08 5.06 15.69
C PRO A 121 3.84 4.98 14.79
N LEU A 122 3.76 3.96 13.90
CA LEU A 122 2.58 3.74 13.07
C LEU A 122 1.36 3.41 13.93
N ALA A 123 1.48 2.47 14.87
CA ALA A 123 0.37 2.10 15.75
C ALA A 123 -0.12 3.30 16.60
N ALA A 124 0.77 4.16 17.04
CA ALA A 124 0.43 5.39 17.76
C ALA A 124 -0.33 6.38 16.86
N ALA A 125 0.13 6.58 15.60
CA ALA A 125 -0.53 7.44 14.62
C ALA A 125 -1.94 6.93 14.28
N LEU A 126 -2.10 5.61 14.03
CA LEU A 126 -3.40 5.00 13.73
C LEU A 126 -4.45 5.28 14.81
N LYS A 127 -4.05 5.23 16.09
CA LYS A 127 -4.94 5.51 17.22
C LYS A 127 -5.23 6.99 17.38
N ARG A 128 -4.19 7.82 17.37
CA ARG A 128 -4.29 9.27 17.59
C ARG A 128 -5.17 9.95 16.54
N ASP A 129 -5.02 9.56 15.29
CA ASP A 129 -5.64 10.23 14.15
C ASP A 129 -6.91 9.48 13.66
N HIS A 130 -7.38 8.48 14.43
CA HIS A 130 -8.61 7.70 14.15
C HIS A 130 -8.65 7.10 12.73
N LEU A 131 -7.52 6.50 12.28
CA LEU A 131 -7.34 6.12 10.88
C LEU A 131 -7.87 4.71 10.53
N LEU A 132 -8.32 3.91 11.49
CA LEU A 132 -8.58 2.47 11.29
C LEU A 132 -9.53 2.19 10.12
N ASP A 133 -10.57 3.01 9.94
CA ASP A 133 -11.58 2.82 8.90
C ASP A 133 -11.07 3.13 7.47
N ARG A 134 -10.01 3.93 7.36
CA ARG A 134 -9.48 4.38 6.07
C ARG A 134 -8.07 3.89 5.73
N VAL A 135 -7.55 2.91 6.49
CA VAL A 135 -6.22 2.34 6.21
C VAL A 135 -6.27 0.83 6.00
N CYS A 136 -5.35 0.34 5.18
CA CYS A 136 -4.97 -1.07 5.10
C CYS A 136 -3.47 -1.19 5.30
N ILE A 137 -3.04 -2.09 6.18
CA ILE A 137 -1.62 -2.28 6.45
C ILE A 137 -1.09 -3.56 5.79
N GLY A 138 -0.07 -3.37 4.94
CA GLY A 138 0.80 -4.41 4.43
C GLY A 138 2.12 -4.48 5.19
N SER A 139 2.81 -5.59 5.10
CA SER A 139 4.21 -5.72 5.47
C SER A 139 4.81 -7.01 4.93
N PHE A 140 6.07 -6.96 4.53
CA PHE A 140 6.87 -8.14 4.19
C PHE A 140 7.29 -8.96 5.42
N SER A 141 6.85 -8.59 6.62
CA SER A 141 7.09 -9.31 7.87
C SER A 141 5.81 -9.85 8.47
N HIS A 142 5.69 -11.18 8.52
CA HIS A 142 4.58 -11.84 9.22
C HIS A 142 4.49 -11.42 10.70
N ARG A 143 5.63 -11.20 11.35
CA ARG A 143 5.69 -10.75 12.75
C ARG A 143 5.06 -9.37 12.93
N ARG A 144 5.35 -8.40 12.05
CA ARG A 144 4.76 -7.05 12.10
C ARG A 144 3.25 -7.10 11.91
N ILE A 145 2.78 -7.81 10.87
CA ILE A 145 1.34 -7.99 10.64
C ILE A 145 0.64 -8.64 11.84
N THR A 146 1.21 -9.72 12.39
CA THR A 146 0.63 -10.39 13.56
C THR A 146 0.58 -9.48 14.79
N ARG A 147 1.61 -8.64 14.98
CA ARG A 147 1.64 -7.69 16.10
C ARG A 147 0.57 -6.62 15.95
N LEU A 148 0.40 -6.03 14.78
CA LEU A 148 -0.65 -5.05 14.51
C LEU A 148 -2.06 -5.65 14.66
N ARG A 149 -2.29 -6.86 14.15
CA ARG A 149 -3.56 -7.58 14.37
C ARG A 149 -3.86 -7.84 15.84
N ARG A 150 -2.83 -8.10 16.68
CA ARG A 150 -3.03 -8.24 18.14
C ARG A 150 -3.39 -6.93 18.81
N MET A 151 -2.88 -5.79 18.32
CA MET A 151 -3.15 -4.47 18.88
C MET A 151 -4.56 -3.96 18.56
N PHE A 152 -5.05 -4.24 17.34
CA PHE A 152 -6.26 -3.61 16.79
C PHE A 152 -7.39 -4.60 16.47
N GLY A 153 -7.12 -5.89 16.50
CA GLY A 153 -8.13 -6.91 16.17
C GLY A 153 -8.60 -6.81 14.72
N SER A 154 -9.91 -6.99 14.54
CA SER A 154 -10.59 -6.89 13.26
C SER A 154 -10.90 -5.45 12.82
N GLU A 155 -10.65 -4.46 13.67
CA GLU A 155 -10.84 -3.04 13.35
C GLU A 155 -9.77 -2.50 12.41
N LEU A 156 -8.65 -3.20 12.22
CA LEU A 156 -7.59 -2.84 11.30
C LEU A 156 -7.63 -3.73 10.07
N CYS A 157 -7.84 -3.13 8.89
CA CYS A 157 -7.63 -3.82 7.63
C CYS A 157 -6.16 -4.21 7.48
N THR A 158 -5.90 -5.48 7.16
CA THR A 158 -4.53 -5.96 6.92
C THR A 158 -4.47 -6.85 5.71
N ALA A 159 -3.39 -6.71 4.93
CA ALA A 159 -3.05 -7.60 3.85
C ALA A 159 -2.47 -8.94 4.36
N MET A 160 -2.49 -9.95 3.51
CA MET A 160 -1.74 -11.19 3.74
C MET A 160 -0.24 -10.91 3.83
N SER A 161 0.42 -11.45 4.83
CA SER A 161 1.89 -11.51 4.90
C SER A 161 2.45 -12.50 3.88
N PRO A 162 3.76 -12.48 3.55
CA PRO A 162 4.36 -13.41 2.58
C PRO A 162 4.13 -14.89 2.90
N SER A 163 4.18 -15.29 4.18
CA SER A 163 3.92 -16.67 4.59
C SER A 163 2.44 -17.05 4.44
N GLU A 164 1.53 -16.09 4.60
CA GLU A 164 0.09 -16.28 4.35
C GLU A 164 -0.20 -16.40 2.86
N VAL A 165 0.47 -15.59 2.02
CA VAL A 165 0.39 -15.71 0.55
C VAL A 165 0.89 -17.08 0.10
N ALA A 166 2.01 -17.55 0.62
CA ALA A 166 2.55 -18.88 0.28
C ALA A 166 1.54 -20.00 0.63
N ARG A 167 0.90 -19.92 1.80
CA ARG A 167 -0.18 -20.85 2.20
C ARG A 167 -1.39 -20.76 1.27
N TRP A 168 -1.83 -19.56 0.94
CA TRP A 168 -2.95 -19.35 0.02
C TRP A 168 -2.66 -19.96 -1.35
N VAL A 169 -1.50 -19.71 -1.93
CA VAL A 169 -1.09 -20.28 -3.22
C VAL A 169 -1.05 -21.82 -3.15
N SER A 170 -0.58 -22.40 -2.03
CA SER A 170 -0.59 -23.87 -1.83
C SER A 170 -1.97 -24.48 -1.53
N GLY A 171 -3.02 -23.66 -1.42
CA GLY A 171 -4.39 -24.14 -1.25
C GLY A 171 -4.98 -23.96 0.14
N VAL A 172 -4.24 -23.41 1.10
CA VAL A 172 -4.69 -23.22 2.48
C VAL A 172 -4.98 -21.75 2.74
N MET A 173 -6.24 -21.40 2.94
CA MET A 173 -6.59 -20.00 3.26
C MET A 173 -6.12 -19.60 4.65
N PRO A 174 -5.35 -18.49 4.77
CA PRO A 174 -4.98 -17.93 6.06
C PRO A 174 -6.19 -17.27 6.74
N LYS A 175 -6.14 -17.17 8.07
CA LYS A 175 -7.16 -16.47 8.85
C LYS A 175 -6.66 -15.09 9.25
N GLY A 176 -7.57 -14.12 9.33
CA GLY A 176 -7.30 -12.77 9.86
C GLY A 176 -6.73 -11.76 8.87
N ALA A 177 -6.49 -12.13 7.62
CA ALA A 177 -6.25 -11.17 6.54
C ALA A 177 -7.57 -10.71 5.93
N HIS A 178 -7.64 -9.43 5.55
CA HIS A 178 -8.82 -8.85 4.91
C HIS A 178 -8.67 -8.82 3.38
N VAL A 179 -7.45 -8.83 2.88
CA VAL A 179 -7.13 -8.69 1.45
C VAL A 179 -5.84 -9.44 1.11
N ALA A 180 -5.74 -9.97 -0.12
CA ALA A 180 -4.50 -10.46 -0.69
C ALA A 180 -3.88 -9.37 -1.57
N GLN A 181 -2.76 -8.77 -1.15
CA GLN A 181 -2.00 -7.79 -1.94
C GLN A 181 -0.71 -8.46 -2.40
N VAL A 182 -0.61 -8.73 -3.70
CA VAL A 182 0.38 -9.69 -4.21
C VAL A 182 0.98 -9.28 -5.54
N PRO A 183 2.22 -9.71 -5.85
CA PRO A 183 2.75 -9.60 -7.20
C PRO A 183 2.09 -10.64 -8.11
N VAL A 184 2.11 -10.40 -9.42
CA VAL A 184 1.64 -11.38 -10.42
C VAL A 184 2.37 -12.72 -10.27
N ARG A 185 3.68 -12.66 -9.99
CA ARG A 185 4.57 -13.82 -9.85
C ARG A 185 5.55 -13.61 -8.69
N GLN A 186 5.96 -14.73 -8.09
CA GLN A 186 7.08 -14.75 -7.14
C GLN A 186 8.20 -15.60 -7.75
N GLY A 187 9.18 -14.93 -8.37
CA GLY A 187 10.15 -15.61 -9.22
C GLY A 187 9.45 -16.39 -10.34
N PRO A 188 9.74 -17.68 -10.56
CA PRO A 188 9.10 -18.48 -11.61
C PRO A 188 7.63 -18.86 -11.29
N MET A 189 7.22 -18.76 -10.02
CA MET A 189 5.91 -19.22 -9.56
C MET A 189 4.83 -18.18 -9.85
N PRO A 190 3.73 -18.52 -10.56
CA PRO A 190 2.58 -17.65 -10.71
C PRO A 190 1.81 -17.57 -9.38
N VAL A 191 1.55 -16.36 -8.92
CA VAL A 191 0.74 -16.09 -7.72
C VAL A 191 -0.69 -15.77 -8.11
N VAL A 192 -0.88 -14.90 -9.11
CA VAL A 192 -2.20 -14.50 -9.61
C VAL A 192 -2.59 -15.37 -10.80
N THR A 193 -3.57 -16.24 -10.58
CA THR A 193 -4.18 -17.12 -11.57
C THR A 193 -5.69 -17.14 -11.35
N GLY A 194 -6.47 -17.52 -12.36
CA GLY A 194 -7.92 -17.64 -12.18
C GLY A 194 -8.30 -18.52 -10.98
N ARG A 195 -7.56 -19.62 -10.74
CA ARG A 195 -7.79 -20.51 -9.59
C ARG A 195 -7.48 -19.86 -8.24
N SER A 196 -6.42 -19.06 -8.16
CA SER A 196 -6.06 -18.38 -6.91
C SER A 196 -7.04 -17.25 -6.59
N VAL A 197 -7.44 -16.46 -7.59
CA VAL A 197 -8.46 -15.40 -7.46
C VAL A 197 -9.79 -16.00 -7.02
N GLU A 198 -10.31 -17.02 -7.73
CA GLU A 198 -11.55 -17.69 -7.37
C GLU A 198 -11.52 -18.28 -5.94
N ARG A 199 -10.38 -18.84 -5.53
CA ARG A 199 -10.21 -19.34 -4.16
C ARG A 199 -10.30 -18.22 -3.13
N ALA A 200 -9.68 -17.08 -3.37
CA ALA A 200 -9.76 -15.92 -2.47
C ALA A 200 -11.22 -15.44 -2.37
N HIS A 201 -11.90 -15.28 -3.49
CA HIS A 201 -13.29 -14.82 -3.54
C HIS A 201 -14.26 -15.75 -2.81
N ARG A 202 -14.08 -17.07 -2.91
CA ARG A 202 -14.90 -18.04 -2.14
C ARG A 202 -14.79 -17.86 -0.62
N HIS A 203 -13.73 -17.19 -0.14
CA HIS A 203 -13.53 -16.88 1.27
C HIS A 203 -13.76 -15.39 1.59
N GLY A 204 -14.32 -14.62 0.63
CA GLY A 204 -14.59 -13.20 0.81
C GLY A 204 -13.33 -12.33 0.88
N ILE A 205 -12.21 -12.79 0.32
CA ILE A 205 -10.93 -12.06 0.30
C ILE A 205 -10.73 -11.45 -1.08
N PRO A 206 -10.73 -10.12 -1.23
CA PRO A 206 -10.37 -9.46 -2.47
C PRO A 206 -8.88 -9.61 -2.77
N VAL A 207 -8.54 -9.53 -4.07
CA VAL A 207 -7.16 -9.67 -4.59
C VAL A 207 -6.75 -8.36 -5.24
N HIS A 208 -5.74 -7.70 -4.68
CA HIS A 208 -5.09 -6.51 -5.26
C HIS A 208 -3.70 -6.88 -5.77
N VAL A 209 -3.33 -6.35 -6.93
CA VAL A 209 -2.08 -6.75 -7.60
C VAL A 209 -1.17 -5.55 -7.80
N TRP A 210 0.12 -5.70 -7.49
CA TRP A 210 1.16 -4.69 -7.57
C TRP A 210 2.43 -5.20 -8.27
N THR A 211 3.33 -4.38 -8.83
CA THR A 211 3.04 -3.06 -9.37
C THR A 211 2.79 -3.26 -10.85
N ILE A 212 1.72 -2.72 -11.40
CA ILE A 212 1.27 -2.98 -12.77
C ILE A 212 1.21 -1.65 -13.54
N ASP A 213 2.08 -1.48 -14.53
CA ASP A 213 2.23 -0.23 -15.28
C ASP A 213 1.93 -0.38 -16.77
N ASP A 214 1.77 -1.62 -17.25
CA ASP A 214 1.42 -1.94 -18.63
C ASP A 214 -0.09 -2.10 -18.80
N ALA A 215 -0.69 -1.35 -19.73
CA ALA A 215 -2.13 -1.34 -19.95
C ALA A 215 -2.68 -2.71 -20.36
N ALA A 216 -1.96 -3.48 -21.18
CA ALA A 216 -2.41 -4.81 -21.60
C ALA A 216 -2.43 -5.79 -20.41
N GLU A 217 -1.44 -5.68 -19.52
CA GLU A 217 -1.40 -6.48 -18.29
C GLU A 217 -2.51 -6.06 -17.31
N MET A 218 -2.84 -4.74 -17.22
CA MET A 218 -3.99 -4.26 -16.46
C MET A 218 -5.29 -4.90 -16.96
N HIS A 219 -5.55 -4.85 -18.26
CA HIS A 219 -6.73 -5.50 -18.87
C HIS A 219 -6.77 -6.99 -18.57
N ARG A 220 -5.66 -7.70 -18.76
CA ARG A 220 -5.56 -9.16 -18.51
C ARG A 220 -5.88 -9.51 -17.06
N LEU A 221 -5.37 -8.76 -16.10
CA LEU A 221 -5.62 -9.00 -14.67
C LEU A 221 -7.07 -8.71 -14.28
N LEU A 222 -7.64 -7.63 -14.82
CA LEU A 222 -9.05 -7.28 -14.61
C LEU A 222 -9.97 -8.37 -15.20
N ASP A 223 -9.60 -8.95 -16.35
CA ASP A 223 -10.35 -10.09 -16.94
C ASP A 223 -10.22 -11.37 -16.10
N LEU A 224 -9.15 -11.55 -15.34
CA LEU A 224 -9.04 -12.62 -14.34
C LEU A 224 -9.89 -12.37 -13.08
N GLY A 225 -10.49 -11.18 -12.95
CA GLY A 225 -11.36 -10.82 -11.84
C GLY A 225 -10.61 -10.31 -10.61
N VAL A 226 -9.41 -9.70 -10.74
CA VAL A 226 -8.76 -9.05 -9.60
C VAL A 226 -9.55 -7.81 -9.16
N ASP A 227 -9.53 -7.52 -7.86
CA ASP A 227 -10.36 -6.51 -7.22
C ASP A 227 -9.66 -5.15 -7.07
N GLY A 228 -8.38 -5.06 -7.42
CA GLY A 228 -7.64 -3.81 -7.41
C GLY A 228 -6.27 -3.93 -8.05
N LEU A 229 -5.78 -2.79 -8.55
CA LEU A 229 -4.46 -2.66 -9.16
C LEU A 229 -3.69 -1.50 -8.53
N MET A 230 -2.42 -1.72 -8.22
CA MET A 230 -1.47 -0.69 -7.78
C MET A 230 -0.50 -0.40 -8.91
N THR A 231 -0.32 0.89 -9.22
CA THR A 231 0.47 1.34 -10.37
C THR A 231 1.33 2.55 -10.04
N ASP A 232 2.50 2.63 -10.69
CA ASP A 232 3.32 3.84 -10.74
C ASP A 232 2.85 4.81 -11.85
N ARG A 233 1.88 4.37 -12.68
CA ARG A 233 1.34 5.14 -13.83
C ARG A 233 -0.17 5.38 -13.67
N PRO A 234 -0.57 6.30 -12.76
CA PRO A 234 -1.98 6.53 -12.43
C PRO A 234 -2.83 6.91 -13.65
N GLU A 235 -2.28 7.69 -14.59
CA GLU A 235 -3.00 8.09 -15.80
C GLU A 235 -3.38 6.87 -16.63
N VAL A 236 -2.45 5.92 -16.80
CA VAL A 236 -2.67 4.71 -17.60
C VAL A 236 -3.76 3.84 -16.97
N LEU A 237 -3.70 3.61 -15.65
CA LEU A 237 -4.73 2.82 -14.97
C LEU A 237 -6.10 3.50 -15.01
N ARG A 238 -6.15 4.83 -14.82
CA ARG A 238 -7.40 5.60 -14.98
C ARG A 238 -7.99 5.40 -16.36
N ASP A 239 -7.20 5.55 -17.43
CA ASP A 239 -7.67 5.43 -18.80
C ASP A 239 -8.19 4.02 -19.10
N VAL A 240 -7.50 2.97 -18.64
CA VAL A 240 -7.96 1.57 -18.70
C VAL A 240 -9.32 1.41 -17.99
N LEU A 241 -9.48 1.96 -16.79
CA LEU A 241 -10.72 1.84 -16.04
C LEU A 241 -11.87 2.66 -16.63
N VAL A 242 -11.58 3.83 -17.23
CA VAL A 242 -12.56 4.64 -17.99
C VAL A 242 -13.01 3.86 -19.22
N GLU A 243 -12.10 3.30 -20.01
CA GLU A 243 -12.44 2.46 -21.18
C GLU A 243 -13.35 1.29 -20.80
N ARG A 244 -13.11 0.69 -19.64
CA ARG A 244 -13.93 -0.43 -19.10
C ARG A 244 -15.23 0.02 -18.44
N GLY A 245 -15.48 1.33 -18.30
CA GLY A 245 -16.64 1.88 -17.61
C GLY A 245 -16.66 1.60 -16.10
N THR A 246 -15.49 1.36 -15.50
CA THR A 246 -15.34 1.01 -14.07
C THR A 246 -14.61 2.06 -13.24
N TRP A 247 -14.17 3.18 -13.83
CA TRP A 247 -13.63 4.32 -13.08
C TRP A 247 -14.72 4.96 -12.22
N ARG A 248 -14.46 5.14 -10.89
CA ARG A 248 -15.42 5.69 -9.92
C ARG A 248 -14.78 6.74 -9.01
#